data_39e97ddbfacc1d2dc3dabd3d286945be
#
_entry.id   39e97ddbfacc1d2dc3dabd3d286945be
#
_cell.length_a   1.000
_cell.length_b   1.000
_cell.length_c   1.000
_cell.angle_alpha   90.00
_cell.angle_beta   90.00
_cell.angle_gamma   90.00
#
_symmetry.space_group_name_H-M   'P 1'
#
loop_
_entity.id
_entity.type
_entity.pdbx_description
1 polymer ?
#
loop_
_entity_poly.entity_id
_entity_poly.type
_entity_poly.pdbx_seq_one_letter_code
_entity_poly.pdbx_strand_id
1 'polypeptide(L)'
;PPVEGWLRDPSGPVRRLADSTRWRDSGVLDAGAVDRMVEKHAAGAANYAQELWSVIMFDAFLSAEAAARATSSAAARFAAQ
;
A
#
# COMPACT_ATOMS: atom_id res chain seq x y z
N PRO A 1 -17.77 8.48 -8.59
CA PRO A 1 -16.82 7.54 -9.18
C PRO A 1 -16.80 6.24 -8.40
N PRO A 2 -16.40 5.18 -9.04
CA PRO A 2 -16.45 3.85 -8.45
C PRO A 2 -15.36 3.58 -7.41
N VAL A 3 -14.54 4.56 -7.05
CA VAL A 3 -13.40 4.37 -6.13
C VAL A 3 -13.86 3.85 -4.77
N GLU A 4 -14.96 4.37 -4.24
CA GLU A 4 -15.48 3.94 -2.94
C GLU A 4 -15.89 2.47 -2.96
N GLY A 5 -16.63 2.06 -3.97
CA GLY A 5 -17.03 0.66 -4.15
C GLY A 5 -15.83 -0.24 -4.43
N TRP A 6 -14.88 0.27 -5.20
CA TRP A 6 -13.64 -0.41 -5.51
C TRP A 6 -12.85 -0.76 -4.25
N LEU A 7 -12.78 0.19 -3.32
CA LEU A 7 -12.06 0.00 -2.06
C LEU A 7 -12.82 -0.85 -1.05
N ARG A 8 -14.12 -1.11 -1.28
CA ARG A 8 -14.90 -2.04 -0.48
C ARG A 8 -14.75 -3.49 -0.95
N ASP A 9 -14.36 -3.69 -2.19
CA ASP A 9 -14.18 -5.01 -2.78
C ASP A 9 -12.90 -5.65 -2.22
N PRO A 10 -13.00 -6.78 -1.49
CA PRO A 10 -11.82 -7.43 -0.93
C PRO A 10 -10.85 -7.97 -1.98
N SER A 11 -11.30 -8.13 -3.23
CA SER A 11 -10.40 -8.54 -4.33
C SER A 11 -9.89 -7.33 -5.12
N GLY A 12 -10.27 -6.11 -4.75
CA GLY A 12 -9.84 -4.87 -5.41
C GLY A 12 -8.53 -4.32 -4.85
N PRO A 13 -8.28 -3.02 -5.07
CA PRO A 13 -7.01 -2.38 -4.67
C PRO A 13 -6.67 -2.50 -3.19
N VAL A 14 -7.67 -2.60 -2.32
CA VAL A 14 -7.45 -2.71 -0.87
C VAL A 14 -6.71 -4.00 -0.51
N ARG A 15 -6.77 -5.03 -1.36
CA ARG A 15 -6.06 -6.27 -1.14
C ARG A 15 -4.55 -6.05 -1.06
N ARG A 16 -4.04 -5.05 -1.76
CA ARG A 16 -2.63 -4.68 -1.69
C ARG A 16 -2.19 -4.36 -0.25
N LEU A 17 -3.07 -3.76 0.54
CA LEU A 17 -2.78 -3.44 1.94
C LEU A 17 -2.70 -4.67 2.83
N ALA A 18 -3.43 -5.73 2.48
CA ALA A 18 -3.35 -7.01 3.19
C ALA A 18 -2.13 -7.82 2.77
N ASP A 19 -1.78 -7.77 1.50
CA ASP A 19 -0.72 -8.62 0.92
C ASP A 19 0.68 -8.02 1.09
N SER A 20 0.79 -6.68 1.11
CA SER A 20 2.08 -6.00 1.22
C SER A 20 2.40 -5.65 2.67
N THR A 21 3.64 -5.84 3.08
CA THR A 21 4.11 -5.46 4.41
C THR A 21 4.95 -4.18 4.39
N ARG A 22 5.25 -3.62 3.23
CA ARG A 22 6.14 -2.47 3.12
C ARG A 22 5.63 -1.26 3.88
N TRP A 23 4.35 -0.94 3.72
CA TRP A 23 3.74 0.18 4.43
C TRP A 23 3.68 -0.06 5.94
N ARG A 24 3.47 -1.32 6.37
CA ARG A 24 3.49 -1.70 7.80
C ARG A 24 4.87 -1.53 8.40
N ASP A 25 5.85 -2.07 7.71
CA ASP A 25 7.23 -2.13 8.20
C ASP A 25 7.91 -0.76 8.16
N SER A 26 7.35 0.19 7.40
CA SER A 26 7.91 1.55 7.32
C SER A 26 7.90 2.28 8.66
N GLY A 27 6.97 1.93 9.57
CA GLY A 27 6.82 2.59 10.85
C GLY A 27 6.22 4.00 10.77
N VAL A 28 5.87 4.47 9.57
CA VAL A 28 5.29 5.80 9.36
C VAL A 28 3.80 5.81 9.72
N LEU A 29 3.12 4.68 9.47
CA LEU A 29 1.68 4.56 9.66
C LEU A 29 1.37 3.55 10.76
N ASP A 30 0.29 3.81 11.50
CA ASP A 30 -0.25 2.87 12.48
C ASP A 30 -1.03 1.78 11.74
N ALA A 31 -0.44 0.58 11.66
CA ALA A 31 -1.03 -0.54 10.94
C ALA A 31 -2.41 -0.93 11.51
N GLY A 32 -2.57 -0.87 12.84
CA GLY A 32 -3.85 -1.16 13.48
C GLY A 32 -4.93 -0.18 13.09
N ALA A 33 -4.58 1.10 12.99
CA ALA A 33 -5.52 2.13 12.55
C ALA A 33 -5.94 1.92 11.10
N VAL A 34 -4.98 1.58 10.22
CA VAL A 34 -5.28 1.30 8.82
C VAL A 34 -6.18 0.08 8.67
N ASP A 35 -5.91 -0.98 9.42
CA ASP A 35 -6.74 -2.19 9.40
C ASP A 35 -8.17 -1.88 9.82
N ARG A 36 -8.35 -1.03 10.84
CA ARG A 36 -9.68 -0.60 11.27
C ARG A 36 -10.40 0.21 10.19
N MET A 37 -9.68 1.07 9.48
CA MET A 37 -10.26 1.83 8.37
C MET A 37 -10.72 0.91 7.23
N VAL A 38 -9.93 -0.10 6.90
CA VAL A 38 -10.30 -1.09 5.89
C VAL A 38 -11.57 -1.82 6.28
N GLU A 39 -11.66 -2.29 7.53
CA GLU A 39 -12.84 -2.98 8.05
C GLU A 39 -14.09 -2.11 7.98
N LYS A 40 -14.00 -0.89 8.49
CA LYS A 40 -15.14 0.03 8.54
C LYS A 40 -15.59 0.44 7.15
N HIS A 41 -14.65 0.66 6.26
CA HIS A 41 -14.98 1.01 4.88
C HIS A 41 -15.66 -0.16 4.16
N ALA A 42 -15.13 -1.37 4.32
CA ALA A 42 -15.72 -2.58 3.73
C ALA A 42 -17.14 -2.84 4.25
N ALA A 43 -17.37 -2.57 5.52
CA ALA A 43 -18.68 -2.75 6.13
C ALA A 43 -19.67 -1.61 5.80
N GLY A 44 -19.21 -0.54 5.16
CA GLY A 44 -20.04 0.62 4.86
C GLY A 44 -20.30 1.51 6.07
N ALA A 45 -19.63 1.29 7.19
CA ALA A 45 -19.84 2.04 8.42
C ALA A 45 -19.26 3.47 8.33
N ALA A 46 -18.26 3.68 7.49
CA ALA A 46 -17.64 4.97 7.27
C ALA A 46 -17.02 5.01 5.88
N ASN A 47 -16.75 6.22 5.37
CA ASN A 47 -16.11 6.40 4.07
C ASN A 47 -14.66 6.82 4.30
N TYR A 48 -13.74 5.91 4.09
CA TYR A 48 -12.30 6.14 4.18
C TYR A 48 -11.61 6.03 2.82
N ALA A 49 -12.35 6.23 1.74
CA ALA A 49 -11.82 6.04 0.38
C ALA A 49 -10.55 6.85 0.13
N GLN A 50 -10.54 8.12 0.51
CA GLN A 50 -9.39 8.99 0.28
C GLN A 50 -8.18 8.56 1.10
N GLU A 51 -8.39 8.24 2.37
CA GLU A 51 -7.34 7.80 3.28
C GLU A 51 -6.74 6.46 2.83
N LEU A 52 -7.59 5.51 2.47
CA LEU A 52 -7.13 4.20 2.00
C LEU A 52 -6.39 4.32 0.67
N TRP A 53 -6.86 5.17 -0.23
CA TRP A 53 -6.16 5.41 -1.49
C TRP A 53 -4.77 5.99 -1.25
N SER A 54 -4.65 6.90 -0.29
CA SER A 54 -3.36 7.48 0.08
C SER A 54 -2.39 6.42 0.60
N VAL A 55 -2.87 5.48 1.42
CA VAL A 55 -2.04 4.37 1.93
C VAL A 55 -1.60 3.47 0.80
N ILE A 56 -2.51 3.15 -0.14
CA ILE A 56 -2.20 2.34 -1.31
C ILE A 56 -1.11 3.00 -2.15
N MET A 57 -1.21 4.30 -2.38
CA MET A 57 -0.20 5.05 -3.14
C MET A 57 1.13 5.10 -2.40
N PHE A 58 1.11 5.24 -1.08
CA PHE A 58 2.32 5.20 -0.27
C PHE A 58 3.02 3.84 -0.38
N ASP A 59 2.27 2.74 -0.29
CA ASP A 59 2.83 1.41 -0.46
C ASP A 59 3.40 1.21 -1.86
N ALA A 60 2.73 1.70 -2.88
CA ALA A 60 3.21 1.64 -4.25
C ALA A 60 4.53 2.41 -4.42
N PHE A 61 4.63 3.58 -3.78
CA PHE A 61 5.85 4.37 -3.77
C PHE A 61 7.00 3.62 -3.12
N LEU A 62 6.77 3.02 -1.95
CA LEU A 62 7.81 2.24 -1.25
C LEU A 62 8.26 1.04 -2.08
N SER A 63 7.33 0.38 -2.77
CA SER A 63 7.66 -0.76 -3.62
C SER A 63 8.50 -0.33 -4.82
N ALA A 64 8.17 0.80 -5.44
CA ALA A 64 8.92 1.35 -6.56
C ALA A 64 10.34 1.76 -6.13
N GLU A 65 10.47 2.37 -4.94
CA GLU A 65 11.77 2.74 -4.39
C GLU A 65 12.65 1.53 -4.12
N ALA A 66 12.07 0.48 -3.54
CA ALA A 66 12.79 -0.75 -3.28
C ALA A 66 13.27 -1.41 -4.58
N ALA A 67 12.44 -1.42 -5.61
CA ALA A 67 12.81 -1.94 -6.94
C ALA A 67 13.95 -1.11 -7.55
N ALA A 68 13.88 0.21 -7.43
CA ALA A 68 14.93 1.10 -7.94
C ALA A 68 16.25 0.87 -7.23
N ARG A 69 16.23 0.69 -5.91
CA ARG A 69 17.44 0.38 -5.13
C ARG A 69 18.04 -0.95 -5.54
N ALA A 70 17.21 -1.97 -5.73
CA ALA A 70 17.66 -3.28 -6.15
C ALA A 70 18.32 -3.23 -7.53
N THR A 71 17.73 -2.49 -8.47
CA THR A 71 18.27 -2.28 -9.81
C THR A 71 19.60 -1.53 -9.73
N SER A 72 19.68 -0.50 -8.94
CA SER A 72 20.89 0.30 -8.75
C SER A 72 22.04 -0.54 -8.15
N SER A 73 21.73 -1.36 -7.14
CA SER A 73 22.71 -2.26 -6.54
C SER A 73 23.22 -3.30 -7.53
N ALA A 74 22.33 -3.86 -8.36
CA ALA A 74 22.72 -4.82 -9.38
C ALA A 74 23.62 -4.19 -10.43
N ALA A 75 23.29 -2.96 -10.87
CA ALA A 75 24.09 -2.22 -11.81
C ALA A 75 25.48 -1.88 -11.24
N ALA A 76 25.54 -1.48 -9.98
CA ALA A 76 26.80 -1.18 -9.31
C ALA A 76 27.70 -2.41 -9.20
N ARG A 77 27.13 -3.56 -8.86
CA ARG A 77 27.88 -4.81 -8.81
C ARG A 77 28.39 -5.24 -10.18
N PHE A 78 27.57 -5.07 -11.20
CA PHE A 78 27.95 -5.40 -12.57
C PHE A 78 29.09 -4.48 -13.04
N ALA A 79 29.00 -3.21 -12.76
CA ALA A 79 30.03 -2.24 -13.15
C ALA A 79 31.37 -2.45 -12.42
N ALA A 80 31.35 -3.04 -11.25
CA ALA A 80 32.56 -3.31 -10.46
C ALA A 80 33.36 -4.53 -10.97
N GLN A 81 32.81 -5.30 -11.86
CA GLN A 81 33.48 -6.45 -12.46
C GLN A 81 34.28 -6.02 -13.69
#